data_61ca2036d2315322a857dcf4d19a3643
#
_entry.id   61ca2036d2315322a857dcf4d19a3643
#
_cell.length_a   1.000
_cell.length_b   1.000
_cell.length_c   1.000
_cell.angle_alpha   90.00
_cell.angle_beta   90.00
_cell.angle_gamma   90.00
#
_symmetry.space_group_name_H-M   'P 1'
#
loop_
_entity.id
_entity.type
_entity.pdbx_description
1 polymer ?
#
loop_
_entity_poly.entity_id
_entity_poly.type
_entity_poly.pdbx_seq_one_letter_code
_entity_poly.pdbx_strand_id
1 'polypeptide(L)'
;GATSDLKVWSNPVWKNVPRDFVVDENDDGSLFYEDSIKVTLHDVYLMGGHANVMGTIQWYIAGVNTTYRNFSGIVTEEDGQLKWSRFVAVDNQNLSKGFLWPSTEMEGAMSAYNEMRSAMMNLEFERAKTISDSLVAADPNWATAHLGQLQYHWVKRDVESLNATRAIAESKLEGASRAEAHFIRSYTTDREAGDHHLEQALIFAPADPMVRVWYAWGQEDPERAIDIMKIAWNRMPEQGGVNNMMGYKYMAAGDMEKAKQHFEIFARANADVPNAYDSYGEYYLTVGDSAMAKEMYMKAYELNNNWTASKERAEEL
;
A
#
# COMPACT_ATOMS: atom_id res chain seq x y z
N GLY A 1 -22.65 18.31 5.30
CA GLY A 1 -23.80 18.33 6.21
C GLY A 1 -24.88 17.35 5.81
N ALA A 2 -25.71 16.97 6.77
CA ALA A 2 -26.85 16.09 6.58
C ALA A 2 -28.15 16.78 6.91
N THR A 3 -29.27 16.33 6.35
CA THR A 3 -30.61 16.82 6.72
C THR A 3 -30.99 16.30 8.12
N SER A 4 -31.96 16.97 8.77
CA SER A 4 -32.40 16.64 10.14
C SER A 4 -32.95 15.21 10.29
N ASP A 5 -33.36 14.61 9.18
CA ASP A 5 -33.95 13.26 9.09
C ASP A 5 -33.07 12.26 8.33
N LEU A 6 -31.78 12.53 8.23
CA LEU A 6 -30.82 11.60 7.60
C LEU A 6 -30.94 10.20 8.21
N LYS A 7 -31.15 9.23 7.34
CA LYS A 7 -31.12 7.81 7.68
C LYS A 7 -29.90 7.16 7.04
N VAL A 8 -29.04 6.62 7.87
CA VAL A 8 -27.87 5.87 7.45
C VAL A 8 -28.12 4.38 7.65
N TRP A 9 -27.79 3.61 6.63
CA TRP A 9 -28.00 2.17 6.61
C TRP A 9 -26.65 1.49 6.34
N SER A 10 -26.24 0.62 7.23
CA SER A 10 -25.05 -0.20 7.06
C SER A 10 -25.37 -1.69 7.12
N ASN A 11 -24.73 -2.49 6.27
CA ASN A 11 -24.88 -3.94 6.27
C ASN A 11 -24.07 -4.56 7.43
N PRO A 12 -24.56 -5.59 8.16
CA PRO A 12 -25.86 -6.25 8.03
C PRO A 12 -26.97 -5.66 8.90
N VAL A 13 -26.67 -4.65 9.69
CA VAL A 13 -27.61 -4.11 10.68
C VAL A 13 -28.05 -2.70 10.27
N TRP A 14 -29.35 -2.55 10.02
CA TRP A 14 -29.97 -1.27 9.78
C TRP A 14 -30.00 -0.47 11.07
N LYS A 15 -29.28 0.65 11.11
CA LYS A 15 -29.29 1.57 12.26
C LYS A 15 -29.69 2.97 11.80
N ASN A 16 -30.56 3.61 12.57
CA ASN A 16 -30.68 5.03 12.52
C ASN A 16 -29.51 5.60 13.34
N VAL A 17 -28.65 6.37 12.72
CA VAL A 17 -27.56 7.06 13.43
C VAL A 17 -27.91 8.53 13.57
N PRO A 18 -27.55 9.16 14.69
CA PRO A 18 -27.71 10.61 14.85
C PRO A 18 -27.02 11.35 13.71
N ARG A 19 -27.59 12.51 13.36
CA ARG A 19 -27.01 13.39 12.32
C ARG A 19 -25.54 13.70 12.58
N ASP A 20 -25.21 13.95 13.82
CA ASP A 20 -23.88 14.37 14.28
C ASP A 20 -22.83 13.29 14.10
N PHE A 21 -23.24 12.02 14.17
CA PHE A 21 -22.36 10.88 13.93
C PHE A 21 -21.79 10.81 12.49
N VAL A 22 -22.50 11.38 11.52
CA VAL A 22 -22.06 11.34 10.10
C VAL A 22 -21.18 12.52 9.74
N VAL A 23 -21.11 13.54 10.60
CA VAL A 23 -20.53 14.86 10.30
C VAL A 23 -19.33 15.17 11.18
N ASP A 24 -19.16 14.47 12.30
CA ASP A 24 -18.06 14.74 13.21
C ASP A 24 -16.82 13.96 12.79
N GLU A 25 -15.90 14.66 12.11
CA GLU A 25 -14.62 14.13 11.68
C GLU A 25 -13.61 13.98 12.85
N ASN A 26 -13.97 14.40 14.05
CA ASN A 26 -13.08 14.53 15.20
C ASN A 26 -13.63 13.93 16.49
N ASP A 27 -14.68 13.12 16.43
CA ASP A 27 -15.17 12.43 17.61
C ASP A 27 -14.26 11.26 17.92
N ASP A 28 -13.36 11.43 18.88
CA ASP A 28 -12.47 10.43 19.43
C ASP A 28 -13.19 9.26 20.14
N GLY A 29 -14.50 9.35 20.29
CA GLY A 29 -15.41 8.26 20.67
C GLY A 29 -15.92 7.48 19.48
N SER A 30 -15.52 7.80 18.24
CA SER A 30 -15.93 7.08 17.06
C SER A 30 -15.36 5.66 17.03
N LEU A 31 -16.14 4.74 16.49
CA LEU A 31 -15.72 3.34 16.27
C LEU A 31 -14.61 3.18 15.20
N PHE A 32 -14.04 4.28 14.72
CA PHE A 32 -13.16 4.33 13.55
C PHE A 32 -11.90 5.13 13.88
N TYR A 33 -10.81 4.44 14.16
CA TYR A 33 -9.46 4.99 14.24
C TYR A 33 -8.90 5.22 12.83
N GLU A 34 -9.51 6.11 12.05
CA GLU A 34 -9.15 6.29 10.65
C GLU A 34 -8.47 7.64 10.44
N ASP A 35 -7.30 7.60 9.80
CA ASP A 35 -6.48 8.79 9.56
C ASP A 35 -7.09 9.72 8.52
N SER A 36 -7.82 9.14 7.54
CA SER A 36 -8.42 9.91 6.44
C SER A 36 -9.52 9.15 5.71
N ILE A 37 -10.41 9.92 5.09
CA ILE A 37 -11.50 9.42 4.25
C ILE A 37 -11.35 10.01 2.85
N LYS A 38 -11.39 9.15 1.83
CA LYS A 38 -11.45 9.57 0.43
C LYS A 38 -12.82 9.24 -0.15
N VAL A 39 -13.50 10.24 -0.67
CA VAL A 39 -14.78 10.08 -1.37
C VAL A 39 -14.57 10.34 -2.86
N THR A 40 -15.01 9.40 -3.69
CA THR A 40 -14.98 9.54 -5.15
C THR A 40 -16.41 9.46 -5.68
N LEU A 41 -16.87 10.49 -6.37
CA LEU A 41 -18.16 10.48 -7.04
C LEU A 41 -18.01 9.87 -8.43
N HIS A 42 -18.89 8.95 -8.77
CA HIS A 42 -18.91 8.30 -10.09
C HIS A 42 -20.02 8.87 -10.97
N ASP A 43 -21.22 9.03 -10.40
CA ASP A 43 -22.38 9.52 -11.11
C ASP A 43 -23.17 10.52 -10.25
N VAL A 44 -23.70 11.55 -10.90
CA VAL A 44 -24.58 12.54 -10.30
C VAL A 44 -25.75 12.79 -11.24
N TYR A 45 -26.96 12.42 -10.82
CA TYR A 45 -28.19 12.63 -11.58
C TYR A 45 -29.05 13.70 -10.92
N LEU A 46 -29.28 14.81 -11.60
CA LEU A 46 -30.15 15.88 -11.12
C LEU A 46 -31.63 15.55 -11.36
N MET A 47 -32.44 15.64 -10.33
CA MET A 47 -33.87 15.33 -10.36
C MET A 47 -34.64 16.40 -9.56
N GLY A 48 -35.13 17.42 -10.21
CA GLY A 48 -36.11 18.37 -9.64
C GLY A 48 -35.80 18.89 -8.23
N GLY A 49 -34.63 19.49 -8.00
CA GLY A 49 -34.21 20.03 -6.70
C GLY A 49 -33.50 19.04 -5.79
N HIS A 50 -33.28 17.80 -6.27
CA HIS A 50 -32.48 16.78 -5.63
C HIS A 50 -31.40 16.30 -6.57
N ALA A 51 -30.28 15.83 -6.03
CA ALA A 51 -29.27 15.09 -6.77
C ALA A 51 -29.20 13.64 -6.24
N ASN A 52 -29.31 12.67 -7.14
CA ASN A 52 -28.95 11.29 -6.83
C ASN A 52 -27.48 11.12 -7.11
N VAL A 53 -26.73 10.70 -6.10
CA VAL A 53 -25.28 10.65 -6.14
C VAL A 53 -24.83 9.22 -5.87
N MET A 54 -23.92 8.72 -6.69
CA MET A 54 -23.27 7.42 -6.51
C MET A 54 -21.77 7.58 -6.49
N GLY A 55 -21.10 6.77 -5.68
CA GLY A 55 -19.66 6.85 -5.57
C GLY A 55 -19.07 5.77 -4.69
N THR A 56 -17.83 5.99 -4.32
CA THR A 56 -17.08 5.15 -3.39
C THR A 56 -16.55 5.95 -2.23
N ILE A 57 -16.51 5.33 -1.06
CA ILE A 57 -15.85 5.83 0.13
C ILE A 57 -14.73 4.86 0.49
N GLN A 58 -13.57 5.42 0.75
CA GLN A 58 -12.38 4.69 1.16
C GLN A 58 -11.89 5.28 2.47
N TRP A 59 -11.66 4.43 3.46
CA TRP A 59 -11.06 4.81 4.74
C TRP A 59 -9.62 4.34 4.80
N TYR A 60 -8.77 5.12 5.43
CA TYR A 60 -7.35 4.87 5.53
C TYR A 60 -6.90 4.89 6.99
N ILE A 61 -6.08 3.90 7.37
CA ILE A 61 -5.33 3.88 8.64
C ILE A 61 -3.85 3.78 8.27
N ALA A 62 -3.03 4.68 8.78
CA ALA A 62 -1.59 4.74 8.48
C ALA A 62 -1.29 4.64 6.96
N GLY A 63 -2.08 5.35 6.14
CA GLY A 63 -1.96 5.36 4.68
C GLY A 63 -2.47 4.10 3.97
N VAL A 64 -2.99 3.11 4.69
CA VAL A 64 -3.55 1.87 4.14
C VAL A 64 -5.06 1.97 4.04
N ASN A 65 -5.62 1.72 2.85
CA ASN A 65 -7.06 1.64 2.69
C ASN A 65 -7.61 0.40 3.40
N THR A 66 -8.37 0.63 4.47
CA THR A 66 -8.95 -0.42 5.31
C THR A 66 -10.35 -0.81 4.90
N THR A 67 -11.07 0.10 4.25
CA THR A 67 -12.48 -0.11 3.89
C THR A 67 -12.79 0.53 2.56
N TYR A 68 -13.51 -0.19 1.72
CA TYR A 68 -13.99 0.27 0.43
C TYR A 68 -15.49 0.00 0.34
N ARG A 69 -16.28 1.07 0.25
CA ARG A 69 -17.75 0.97 0.15
C ARG A 69 -18.26 1.69 -1.07
N ASN A 70 -19.15 1.05 -1.81
CA ASN A 70 -19.99 1.78 -2.73
C ASN A 70 -21.11 2.46 -1.94
N PHE A 71 -21.41 3.69 -2.31
CA PHE A 71 -22.57 4.38 -1.76
C PHE A 71 -23.47 4.90 -2.86
N SER A 72 -24.73 5.03 -2.50
CA SER A 72 -25.70 5.87 -3.22
C SER A 72 -26.45 6.72 -2.24
N GLY A 73 -26.84 7.92 -2.65
CA GLY A 73 -27.55 8.81 -1.77
C GLY A 73 -28.27 9.91 -2.51
N ILE A 74 -29.16 10.56 -1.80
CA ILE A 74 -29.89 11.73 -2.28
C ILE A 74 -29.37 12.95 -1.54
N VAL A 75 -28.92 13.94 -2.30
CA VAL A 75 -28.51 15.24 -1.79
C VAL A 75 -29.60 16.24 -2.13
N THR A 76 -29.97 17.04 -1.17
CA THR A 76 -30.96 18.12 -1.30
C THR A 76 -30.34 19.43 -0.88
N GLU A 77 -30.86 20.53 -1.42
CA GLU A 77 -30.53 21.86 -0.92
C GLU A 77 -31.45 22.21 0.27
N GLU A 78 -30.87 22.54 1.41
CA GLU A 78 -31.53 22.98 2.60
C GLU A 78 -30.75 24.20 3.16
N ASP A 79 -31.41 25.35 3.31
CA ASP A 79 -30.79 26.58 3.79
C ASP A 79 -29.59 27.07 2.95
N GLY A 80 -29.63 26.86 1.63
CA GLY A 80 -28.53 27.20 0.71
C GLY A 80 -27.30 26.27 0.79
N GLN A 81 -27.42 25.14 1.49
CA GLN A 81 -26.38 24.14 1.61
C GLN A 81 -26.85 22.81 1.06
N LEU A 82 -25.93 22.10 0.39
CA LEU A 82 -26.15 20.73 -0.04
C LEU A 82 -26.02 19.78 1.15
N LYS A 83 -27.06 18.99 1.41
CA LYS A 83 -27.15 18.09 2.54
C LYS A 83 -27.63 16.70 2.07
N TRP A 84 -27.10 15.65 2.68
CA TRP A 84 -27.58 14.29 2.46
C TRP A 84 -28.97 14.11 3.08
N SER A 85 -29.97 13.75 2.29
CA SER A 85 -31.30 13.35 2.76
C SER A 85 -31.46 11.84 2.83
N ARG A 86 -30.69 11.10 2.05
CA ARG A 86 -30.57 9.65 2.12
C ARG A 86 -29.14 9.25 1.79
N PHE A 87 -28.62 8.31 2.55
CA PHE A 87 -27.31 7.74 2.31
C PHE A 87 -27.35 6.22 2.56
N VAL A 88 -26.88 5.45 1.61
CA VAL A 88 -26.74 4.00 1.72
C VAL A 88 -25.34 3.63 1.29
N ALA A 89 -24.58 3.02 2.17
CA ALA A 89 -23.28 2.49 1.86
C ALA A 89 -23.29 0.97 2.01
N VAL A 90 -22.78 0.30 0.99
CA VAL A 90 -22.69 -1.18 0.97
C VAL A 90 -21.21 -1.55 0.99
N ASP A 91 -20.83 -2.33 1.97
CA ASP A 91 -19.51 -2.93 2.02
C ASP A 91 -19.33 -3.87 0.85
N ASN A 92 -18.49 -3.48 -0.09
CA ASN A 92 -18.17 -4.33 -1.23
C ASN A 92 -17.28 -5.51 -0.83
N GLN A 93 -16.52 -5.35 0.23
CA GLN A 93 -15.73 -6.39 0.87
C GLN A 93 -15.32 -5.89 2.26
N ASN A 94 -15.29 -6.78 3.24
CA ASN A 94 -14.68 -6.47 4.53
C ASN A 94 -13.15 -6.44 4.36
N LEU A 95 -12.63 -5.30 3.93
CA LEU A 95 -11.27 -5.11 3.45
C LEU A 95 -10.26 -4.93 4.57
N SER A 96 -10.71 -4.67 5.79
CA SER A 96 -9.85 -4.80 6.96
C SER A 96 -9.21 -6.19 7.05
N LYS A 97 -9.86 -7.19 6.48
CA LYS A 97 -9.32 -8.56 6.31
C LYS A 97 -8.44 -8.74 5.08
N GLY A 98 -8.32 -7.74 4.21
CA GLY A 98 -7.56 -7.82 2.96
C GLY A 98 -6.09 -7.46 3.07
N PHE A 99 -5.65 -7.00 4.25
CA PHE A 99 -4.28 -6.58 4.53
C PHE A 99 -3.64 -7.49 5.57
N LEU A 100 -2.32 -7.48 5.57
CA LEU A 100 -1.50 -8.16 6.54
C LEU A 100 -1.39 -7.27 7.78
N TRP A 101 -2.26 -7.50 8.76
CA TRP A 101 -2.28 -6.76 10.02
C TRP A 101 -1.23 -7.29 10.99
N PRO A 102 -0.56 -6.41 11.74
CA PRO A 102 0.36 -6.82 12.79
C PRO A 102 -0.33 -7.66 13.87
N SER A 103 0.20 -8.84 14.16
CA SER A 103 -0.23 -9.67 15.31
C SER A 103 0.52 -9.26 16.56
N THR A 104 0.32 -8.02 17.00
CA THR A 104 0.92 -7.43 18.19
C THR A 104 -0.05 -6.43 18.81
N GLU A 105 0.02 -6.26 20.12
CA GLU A 105 -0.73 -5.24 20.88
C GLU A 105 0.07 -3.93 21.08
N MET A 106 1.22 -3.81 20.42
CA MET A 106 2.06 -2.61 20.53
C MET A 106 1.32 -1.40 19.93
N GLU A 107 1.23 -0.33 20.72
CA GLU A 107 0.68 0.94 20.26
C GLU A 107 1.52 1.49 19.07
N GLY A 108 0.85 1.97 18.04
CA GLY A 108 1.52 2.47 16.83
C GLY A 108 2.12 1.39 15.92
N ALA A 109 1.93 0.10 16.23
CA ALA A 109 2.50 -1.02 15.45
C ALA A 109 2.22 -0.92 13.96
N MET A 110 0.98 -0.59 13.56
CA MET A 110 0.60 -0.49 12.15
C MET A 110 1.38 0.61 11.43
N SER A 111 1.55 1.78 12.05
CA SER A 111 2.30 2.89 11.45
C SER A 111 3.77 2.52 11.24
N ALA A 112 4.44 2.02 12.29
CA ALA A 112 5.84 1.63 12.22
C ALA A 112 6.06 0.43 11.27
N TYR A 113 5.12 -0.51 11.23
CA TYR A 113 5.15 -1.63 10.29
C TYR A 113 5.01 -1.18 8.83
N ASN A 114 4.10 -0.24 8.55
CA ASN A 114 3.96 0.33 7.20
C ASN A 114 5.20 1.15 6.81
N GLU A 115 5.81 1.88 7.74
CA GLU A 115 7.06 2.60 7.49
C GLU A 115 8.19 1.64 7.14
N MET A 116 8.37 0.55 7.89
CA MET A 116 9.34 -0.50 7.59
C MET A 116 9.10 -1.08 6.19
N ARG A 117 7.86 -1.45 5.87
CA ARG A 117 7.49 -2.02 4.57
C ARG A 117 7.70 -1.04 3.41
N SER A 118 7.40 0.24 3.63
CA SER A 118 7.69 1.29 2.65
C SER A 118 9.20 1.40 2.39
N ALA A 119 10.01 1.43 3.44
CA ALA A 119 11.47 1.43 3.31
C ALA A 119 11.98 0.19 2.57
N MET A 120 11.43 -1.01 2.88
CA MET A 120 11.77 -2.24 2.17
C MET A 120 11.46 -2.15 0.66
N MET A 121 10.29 -1.66 0.29
CA MET A 121 9.87 -1.53 -1.11
C MET A 121 10.60 -0.41 -1.86
N ASN A 122 11.10 0.59 -1.15
CA ASN A 122 11.90 1.69 -1.69
C ASN A 122 13.41 1.39 -1.72
N LEU A 123 13.81 0.16 -1.39
CA LEU A 123 15.21 -0.31 -1.32
C LEU A 123 16.07 0.44 -0.27
N GLU A 124 15.45 1.03 0.73
CA GLU A 124 16.10 1.70 1.86
C GLU A 124 16.43 0.65 2.96
N PHE A 125 17.26 -0.33 2.63
CA PHE A 125 17.47 -1.53 3.45
C PHE A 125 18.02 -1.25 4.85
N GLU A 126 18.91 -0.26 5.00
CA GLU A 126 19.46 0.15 6.30
C GLU A 126 18.35 0.73 7.19
N ARG A 127 17.49 1.57 6.61
CA ARG A 127 16.34 2.15 7.30
C ARG A 127 15.33 1.09 7.69
N ALA A 128 15.00 0.18 6.77
CA ALA A 128 14.09 -0.94 7.03
C ALA A 128 14.60 -1.80 8.20
N LYS A 129 15.91 -2.10 8.21
CA LYS A 129 16.54 -2.85 9.32
C LYS A 129 16.46 -2.08 10.63
N THR A 130 16.76 -0.79 10.65
CA THR A 130 16.71 0.03 11.87
C THR A 130 15.31 0.05 12.48
N ILE A 131 14.27 0.18 11.64
CA ILE A 131 12.88 0.12 12.10
C ILE A 131 12.57 -1.29 12.61
N SER A 132 12.97 -2.33 11.88
CA SER A 132 12.81 -3.73 12.27
C SER A 132 13.46 -4.02 13.63
N ASP A 133 14.69 -3.56 13.86
CA ASP A 133 15.39 -3.70 15.14
C ASP A 133 14.59 -3.06 16.30
N SER A 134 14.00 -1.89 16.06
CA SER A 134 13.18 -1.19 17.04
C SER A 134 11.87 -1.93 17.33
N LEU A 135 11.22 -2.49 16.29
CA LEU A 135 9.99 -3.29 16.44
C LEU A 135 10.27 -4.60 17.20
N VAL A 136 11.35 -5.29 16.88
CA VAL A 136 11.78 -6.51 17.59
C VAL A 136 12.10 -6.22 19.06
N ALA A 137 12.73 -5.07 19.36
CA ALA A 137 13.03 -4.67 20.74
C ALA A 137 11.74 -4.35 21.51
N ALA A 138 10.72 -3.78 20.85
CA ALA A 138 9.43 -3.45 21.48
C ALA A 138 8.53 -4.68 21.67
N ASP A 139 8.49 -5.59 20.72
CA ASP A 139 7.78 -6.87 20.81
C ASP A 139 8.60 -8.02 20.21
N PRO A 140 9.41 -8.72 21.03
CA PRO A 140 10.23 -9.84 20.57
C PRO A 140 9.45 -11.07 20.09
N ASN A 141 8.14 -11.11 20.31
CA ASN A 141 7.27 -12.22 19.89
C ASN A 141 6.56 -11.96 18.58
N TRP A 142 6.66 -10.78 18.02
CA TRP A 142 6.02 -10.44 16.77
C TRP A 142 6.89 -10.88 15.57
N ALA A 143 6.47 -11.94 14.87
CA ALA A 143 7.25 -12.56 13.80
C ALA A 143 7.57 -11.60 12.64
N THR A 144 6.59 -10.81 12.18
CA THR A 144 6.77 -9.89 11.04
C THR A 144 7.59 -8.65 11.37
N ALA A 145 7.90 -8.38 12.64
CA ALA A 145 8.88 -7.36 13.03
C ALA A 145 10.28 -7.67 12.45
N HIS A 146 10.61 -8.94 12.17
CA HIS A 146 11.89 -9.37 11.63
C HIS A 146 12.06 -9.17 10.10
N LEU A 147 11.02 -8.73 9.38
CA LEU A 147 11.06 -8.63 7.90
C LEU A 147 12.18 -7.72 7.39
N GLY A 148 12.39 -6.55 8.02
CA GLY A 148 13.46 -5.63 7.62
C GLY A 148 14.85 -6.22 7.82
N GLN A 149 15.07 -6.97 8.91
CA GLN A 149 16.32 -7.71 9.15
C GLN A 149 16.52 -8.79 8.09
N LEU A 150 15.48 -9.59 7.78
CA LEU A 150 15.55 -10.67 6.78
C LEU A 150 15.95 -10.13 5.42
N GLN A 151 15.29 -9.06 4.96
CA GLN A 151 15.61 -8.44 3.68
C GLN A 151 17.01 -7.83 3.67
N TYR A 152 17.39 -7.15 4.72
CA TYR A 152 18.74 -6.57 4.86
C TYR A 152 19.84 -7.61 4.72
N HIS A 153 19.77 -8.68 5.51
CA HIS A 153 20.77 -9.74 5.47
C HIS A 153 20.79 -10.46 4.12
N TRP A 154 19.62 -10.65 3.50
CA TRP A 154 19.54 -11.23 2.15
C TRP A 154 20.26 -10.37 1.11
N VAL A 155 20.03 -9.06 1.10
CA VAL A 155 20.67 -8.14 0.15
C VAL A 155 22.17 -8.02 0.39
N LYS A 156 22.60 -8.00 1.66
CA LYS A 156 24.03 -7.98 2.03
C LYS A 156 24.74 -9.34 1.80
N ARG A 157 24.00 -10.37 1.43
CA ARG A 157 24.49 -11.76 1.28
C ARG A 157 25.13 -12.31 2.57
N ASP A 158 24.67 -11.81 3.70
CA ASP A 158 25.06 -12.28 5.03
C ASP A 158 24.24 -13.53 5.37
N VAL A 159 24.70 -14.68 4.89
CA VAL A 159 23.99 -15.96 5.00
C VAL A 159 23.85 -16.42 6.46
N GLU A 160 24.85 -16.14 7.30
CA GLU A 160 24.83 -16.53 8.72
C GLU A 160 23.73 -15.77 9.47
N SER A 161 23.75 -14.43 9.42
CA SER A 161 22.72 -13.60 10.07
C SER A 161 21.34 -13.84 9.46
N LEU A 162 21.25 -14.06 8.15
CA LEU A 162 19.97 -14.39 7.49
C LEU A 162 19.36 -15.68 8.06
N ASN A 163 20.14 -16.75 8.19
CA ASN A 163 19.65 -18.03 8.71
C ASN A 163 19.30 -17.93 10.21
N ALA A 164 20.07 -17.19 10.99
CA ALA A 164 19.75 -16.93 12.39
C ALA A 164 18.41 -16.18 12.53
N THR A 165 18.23 -15.12 11.75
CA THR A 165 16.98 -14.32 11.76
C THR A 165 15.79 -15.15 11.27
N ARG A 166 15.96 -15.99 10.25
CA ARG A 166 14.93 -16.96 9.78
C ARG A 166 14.45 -17.86 10.91
N ALA A 167 15.39 -18.48 11.61
CA ALA A 167 15.07 -19.40 12.71
C ALA A 167 14.31 -18.69 13.85
N ILE A 168 14.69 -17.44 14.16
CA ILE A 168 14.01 -16.64 15.17
C ILE A 168 12.57 -16.31 14.69
N ALA A 169 12.41 -15.76 13.50
CA ALA A 169 11.09 -15.39 12.97
C ALA A 169 10.16 -16.60 12.89
N GLU A 170 10.64 -17.76 12.42
CA GLU A 170 9.87 -19.02 12.36
C GLU A 170 9.41 -19.46 13.75
N SER A 171 10.25 -19.31 14.78
CA SER A 171 9.90 -19.67 16.16
C SER A 171 8.78 -18.82 16.77
N LYS A 172 8.42 -17.70 16.16
CA LYS A 172 7.39 -16.76 16.62
C LYS A 172 6.04 -16.90 15.89
N LEU A 173 5.92 -17.84 14.97
CA LEU A 173 4.71 -17.97 14.13
C LEU A 173 3.49 -18.50 14.89
N GLU A 174 3.63 -19.04 16.09
CA GLU A 174 2.48 -19.51 16.88
C GLU A 174 1.49 -18.38 17.20
N GLY A 175 2.00 -17.17 17.46
CA GLY A 175 1.19 -15.95 17.70
C GLY A 175 0.76 -15.20 16.44
N ALA A 176 1.29 -15.56 15.29
CA ALA A 176 1.05 -14.84 14.05
C ALA A 176 -0.30 -15.21 13.40
N SER A 177 -0.91 -14.26 12.69
CA SER A 177 -2.03 -14.56 11.81
C SER A 177 -1.60 -15.50 10.68
N ARG A 178 -2.56 -16.20 10.05
CA ARG A 178 -2.26 -17.08 8.91
C ARG A 178 -1.56 -16.32 7.77
N ALA A 179 -1.98 -15.09 7.49
CA ALA A 179 -1.36 -14.26 6.47
C ALA A 179 0.11 -13.95 6.80
N GLU A 180 0.39 -13.53 8.06
CA GLU A 180 1.76 -13.26 8.51
C GLU A 180 2.62 -14.52 8.50
N ALA A 181 2.10 -15.64 8.98
CA ALA A 181 2.84 -16.90 9.00
C ALA A 181 3.26 -17.33 7.60
N HIS A 182 2.36 -17.26 6.61
CA HIS A 182 2.70 -17.56 5.23
C HIS A 182 3.67 -16.52 4.65
N PHE A 183 3.47 -15.23 4.94
CA PHE A 183 4.36 -14.19 4.45
C PHE A 183 5.79 -14.33 5.01
N ILE A 184 5.95 -14.64 6.30
CA ILE A 184 7.26 -14.94 6.89
C ILE A 184 7.87 -16.18 6.23
N ARG A 185 7.11 -17.24 6.03
CA ARG A 185 7.61 -18.46 5.38
C ARG A 185 8.09 -18.24 3.96
N SER A 186 7.55 -17.27 3.25
CA SER A 186 8.07 -16.90 1.93
C SER A 186 9.52 -16.38 1.95
N TYR A 187 9.98 -15.87 3.10
CA TYR A 187 11.38 -15.46 3.31
C TYR A 187 12.26 -16.54 3.92
N THR A 188 11.65 -17.55 4.55
CA THR A 188 12.39 -18.56 5.33
C THR A 188 12.57 -19.89 4.59
N THR A 189 11.87 -20.08 3.48
CA THR A 189 11.94 -21.29 2.62
C THR A 189 12.72 -21.03 1.33
N ASP A 190 12.87 -22.06 0.50
CA ASP A 190 13.38 -21.91 -0.86
C ASP A 190 12.38 -21.17 -1.76
N ARG A 191 12.79 -20.85 -2.99
CA ARG A 191 11.98 -20.02 -3.90
C ARG A 191 10.64 -20.66 -4.26
N GLU A 192 10.62 -21.94 -4.56
CA GLU A 192 9.37 -22.62 -4.99
C GLU A 192 8.36 -22.67 -3.85
N ALA A 193 8.80 -23.07 -2.67
CA ALA A 193 7.97 -23.04 -1.47
C ALA A 193 7.59 -21.61 -1.08
N GLY A 194 8.49 -20.65 -1.27
CA GLY A 194 8.26 -19.23 -1.02
C GLY A 194 7.13 -18.66 -1.89
N ASP A 195 7.12 -18.96 -3.17
CA ASP A 195 6.04 -18.54 -4.09
C ASP A 195 4.70 -19.15 -3.69
N HIS A 196 4.68 -20.44 -3.31
CA HIS A 196 3.48 -21.06 -2.76
C HIS A 196 3.00 -20.36 -1.47
N HIS A 197 3.92 -20.00 -0.58
CA HIS A 197 3.56 -19.27 0.63
C HIS A 197 3.03 -17.85 0.33
N LEU A 198 3.52 -17.17 -0.69
CA LEU A 198 2.94 -15.89 -1.13
C LEU A 198 1.51 -16.06 -1.65
N GLU A 199 1.23 -17.12 -2.43
CA GLU A 199 -0.13 -17.45 -2.84
C GLU A 199 -1.06 -17.68 -1.64
N GLN A 200 -0.61 -18.46 -0.66
CA GLN A 200 -1.38 -18.69 0.56
C GLN A 200 -1.58 -17.40 1.37
N ALA A 201 -0.57 -16.55 1.48
CA ALA A 201 -0.70 -15.25 2.13
C ALA A 201 -1.77 -14.38 1.45
N LEU A 202 -1.86 -14.40 0.11
CA LEU A 202 -2.88 -13.67 -0.66
C LEU A 202 -4.31 -14.21 -0.46
N ILE A 203 -4.50 -15.45 -0.04
CA ILE A 203 -5.84 -15.97 0.33
C ILE A 203 -6.35 -15.24 1.59
N PHE A 204 -5.47 -14.94 2.54
CA PHE A 204 -5.82 -14.32 3.81
C PHE A 204 -5.66 -12.79 3.82
N ALA A 205 -4.77 -12.26 2.96
CA ALA A 205 -4.51 -10.84 2.78
C ALA A 205 -4.52 -10.44 1.29
N PRO A 206 -5.66 -10.58 0.59
CA PRO A 206 -5.74 -10.48 -0.87
C PRO A 206 -5.43 -9.09 -1.42
N ALA A 207 -5.43 -8.07 -0.61
CA ALA A 207 -5.18 -6.70 -1.03
C ALA A 207 -3.85 -6.14 -0.52
N ASP A 208 -3.09 -6.93 0.22
CA ASP A 208 -1.84 -6.45 0.79
C ASP A 208 -0.83 -6.07 -0.32
N PRO A 209 -0.36 -4.80 -0.34
CA PRO A 209 0.48 -4.32 -1.43
C PRO A 209 1.84 -5.01 -1.46
N MET A 210 2.43 -5.28 -0.29
CA MET A 210 3.75 -5.88 -0.24
C MET A 210 3.72 -7.36 -0.65
N VAL A 211 2.73 -8.12 -0.18
CA VAL A 211 2.56 -9.52 -0.60
C VAL A 211 2.35 -9.60 -2.12
N ARG A 212 1.56 -8.66 -2.68
CA ARG A 212 1.33 -8.60 -4.14
C ARG A 212 2.58 -8.20 -4.91
N VAL A 213 3.35 -7.24 -4.42
CA VAL A 213 4.62 -6.84 -5.05
C VAL A 213 5.58 -8.04 -5.11
N TRP A 214 5.76 -8.74 -4.00
CA TRP A 214 6.64 -9.90 -3.94
C TRP A 214 6.16 -11.05 -4.83
N TYR A 215 4.86 -11.32 -4.86
CA TYR A 215 4.30 -12.35 -5.73
C TYR A 215 4.39 -11.97 -7.20
N ALA A 216 4.10 -10.71 -7.55
CA ALA A 216 4.23 -10.19 -8.92
C ALA A 216 5.68 -10.16 -9.42
N TRP A 217 6.64 -9.96 -8.51
CA TRP A 217 8.07 -10.01 -8.86
C TRP A 217 8.44 -11.34 -9.51
N GLY A 218 8.00 -12.44 -8.94
CA GLY A 218 8.28 -13.81 -9.41
C GLY A 218 7.58 -14.20 -10.71
N GLN A 219 6.61 -13.39 -11.21
CA GLN A 219 5.87 -13.71 -12.43
C GLN A 219 6.69 -13.38 -13.68
N GLU A 220 6.88 -14.37 -14.56
CA GLU A 220 7.56 -14.19 -15.84
C GLU A 220 6.68 -13.41 -16.83
N ASP A 221 5.37 -13.66 -16.83
CA ASP A 221 4.39 -12.93 -17.65
C ASP A 221 4.11 -11.55 -17.05
N PRO A 222 4.50 -10.46 -17.75
CA PRO A 222 4.30 -9.10 -17.26
C PRO A 222 2.83 -8.71 -17.15
N GLU A 223 1.95 -9.20 -18.02
CA GLU A 223 0.51 -8.90 -17.96
C GLU A 223 -0.13 -9.52 -16.72
N ARG A 224 0.23 -10.78 -16.41
CA ARG A 224 -0.20 -11.43 -15.17
C ARG A 224 0.30 -10.68 -13.93
N ALA A 225 1.55 -10.24 -13.93
CA ALA A 225 2.10 -9.43 -12.85
C ALA A 225 1.32 -8.12 -12.65
N ILE A 226 1.00 -7.42 -13.75
CA ILE A 226 0.19 -6.20 -13.73
C ILE A 226 -1.18 -6.47 -13.13
N ASP A 227 -1.85 -7.55 -13.52
CA ASP A 227 -3.17 -7.90 -12.97
C ASP A 227 -3.12 -8.20 -11.48
N ILE A 228 -2.07 -8.88 -11.02
CA ILE A 228 -1.83 -9.10 -9.58
C ILE A 228 -1.71 -7.76 -8.85
N MET A 229 -1.02 -6.79 -9.44
CA MET A 229 -0.74 -5.49 -8.83
C MET A 229 -1.92 -4.53 -8.84
N LYS A 230 -2.83 -4.61 -9.80
CA LYS A 230 -3.99 -3.71 -9.96
C LYS A 230 -4.83 -3.61 -8.69
N ILE A 231 -5.01 -4.70 -7.95
CA ILE A 231 -5.79 -4.68 -6.70
C ILE A 231 -5.09 -3.82 -5.64
N ALA A 232 -3.76 -3.95 -5.49
CA ALA A 232 -2.99 -3.12 -4.58
C ALA A 232 -2.99 -1.66 -5.04
N TRP A 233 -2.77 -1.42 -6.33
CA TRP A 233 -2.75 -0.07 -6.89
C TRP A 233 -4.10 0.65 -6.74
N ASN A 234 -5.22 -0.01 -6.99
CA ASN A 234 -6.54 0.56 -6.81
C ASN A 234 -6.81 1.03 -5.37
N ARG A 235 -6.12 0.44 -4.40
CA ARG A 235 -6.27 0.77 -2.99
C ARG A 235 -5.26 1.78 -2.49
N MET A 236 -4.08 1.75 -3.05
CA MET A 236 -2.95 2.59 -2.68
C MET A 236 -2.29 3.15 -3.95
N PRO A 237 -2.99 4.02 -4.71
CA PRO A 237 -2.51 4.47 -6.03
C PRO A 237 -1.22 5.28 -5.99
N GLU A 238 -0.83 5.81 -4.83
CA GLU A 238 0.41 6.56 -4.64
C GLU A 238 1.50 5.76 -3.92
N GLN A 239 1.24 4.48 -3.60
CA GLN A 239 2.23 3.65 -2.92
C GLN A 239 3.44 3.40 -3.84
N GLY A 240 4.64 3.78 -3.36
CA GLY A 240 5.86 3.82 -4.15
C GLY A 240 6.25 2.47 -4.75
N GLY A 241 6.37 1.42 -3.94
CA GLY A 241 6.78 0.10 -4.41
C GLY A 241 5.80 -0.54 -5.40
N VAL A 242 4.49 -0.26 -5.25
CA VAL A 242 3.46 -0.70 -6.21
C VAL A 242 3.67 -0.01 -7.55
N ASN A 243 3.83 1.32 -7.56
CA ASN A 243 4.04 2.07 -8.80
C ASN A 243 5.38 1.71 -9.45
N ASN A 244 6.44 1.54 -8.66
CA ASN A 244 7.73 1.09 -9.18
C ASN A 244 7.61 -0.24 -9.92
N MET A 245 7.01 -1.23 -9.28
CA MET A 245 6.80 -2.55 -9.88
C MET A 245 5.93 -2.48 -11.13
N MET A 246 4.81 -1.75 -11.09
CA MET A 246 3.93 -1.58 -12.25
C MET A 246 4.66 -0.89 -13.40
N GLY A 247 5.48 0.11 -13.13
CA GLY A 247 6.33 0.77 -14.13
C GLY A 247 7.20 -0.24 -14.88
N TYR A 248 7.94 -1.07 -14.15
CA TYR A 248 8.79 -2.11 -14.76
C TYR A 248 8.00 -3.17 -15.51
N LYS A 249 6.85 -3.60 -14.99
CA LYS A 249 6.04 -4.61 -15.68
C LYS A 249 5.37 -4.07 -16.94
N TYR A 250 4.95 -2.80 -16.95
CA TYR A 250 4.48 -2.14 -18.18
C TYR A 250 5.62 -1.93 -19.20
N MET A 251 6.85 -1.59 -18.75
CA MET A 251 8.01 -1.58 -19.65
C MET A 251 8.24 -2.95 -20.29
N ALA A 252 8.21 -4.02 -19.50
CA ALA A 252 8.37 -5.39 -19.97
C ALA A 252 7.25 -5.82 -20.94
N ALA A 253 6.03 -5.32 -20.75
CA ALA A 253 4.89 -5.52 -21.64
C ALA A 253 4.93 -4.62 -22.91
N GLY A 254 5.88 -3.67 -23.00
CA GLY A 254 6.01 -2.73 -24.12
C GLY A 254 5.08 -1.51 -24.03
N ASP A 255 4.30 -1.35 -22.98
CA ASP A 255 3.43 -0.19 -22.76
C ASP A 255 4.21 0.94 -22.08
N MET A 256 5.06 1.62 -22.86
CA MET A 256 5.94 2.68 -22.37
C MET A 256 5.18 3.90 -21.83
N GLU A 257 3.96 4.16 -22.31
CA GLU A 257 3.14 5.27 -21.82
C GLU A 257 2.68 5.03 -20.38
N LYS A 258 2.14 3.85 -20.09
CA LYS A 258 1.75 3.49 -18.72
C LYS A 258 2.96 3.32 -17.81
N ALA A 259 4.06 2.77 -18.31
CA ALA A 259 5.31 2.70 -17.55
C ALA A 259 5.72 4.08 -17.06
N LYS A 260 5.73 5.08 -17.94
CA LYS A 260 6.02 6.47 -17.59
C LYS A 260 5.10 7.02 -16.52
N GLN A 261 3.78 6.83 -16.68
CA GLN A 261 2.79 7.30 -15.70
C GLN A 261 3.06 6.75 -14.30
N HIS A 262 3.41 5.47 -14.19
CA HIS A 262 3.71 4.84 -12.91
C HIS A 262 5.02 5.35 -12.29
N PHE A 263 6.07 5.53 -13.07
CA PHE A 263 7.32 6.13 -12.57
C PHE A 263 7.15 7.61 -12.17
N GLU A 264 6.34 8.38 -12.89
CA GLU A 264 5.97 9.75 -12.52
C GLU A 264 5.22 9.79 -11.18
N ILE A 265 4.25 8.89 -10.96
CA ILE A 265 3.55 8.77 -9.68
C ILE A 265 4.54 8.42 -8.58
N PHE A 266 5.43 7.45 -8.83
CA PHE A 266 6.45 7.04 -7.86
C PHE A 266 7.35 8.22 -7.47
N ALA A 267 7.93 8.94 -8.42
CA ALA A 267 8.81 10.07 -8.17
C ALA A 267 8.09 11.24 -7.48
N ARG A 268 6.83 11.50 -7.85
CA ARG A 268 6.04 12.58 -7.23
C ARG A 268 5.66 12.26 -5.77
N ALA A 269 5.20 11.04 -5.52
CA ALA A 269 4.75 10.62 -4.19
C ALA A 269 5.90 10.32 -3.21
N ASN A 270 7.12 10.08 -3.74
CA ASN A 270 8.31 9.73 -2.98
C ASN A 270 9.50 10.59 -3.42
N ALA A 271 9.33 11.91 -3.36
CA ALA A 271 10.28 12.88 -3.90
C ALA A 271 11.66 12.91 -3.20
N ASP A 272 11.75 12.32 -2.02
CA ASP A 272 12.96 12.18 -1.19
C ASP A 272 13.60 10.79 -1.28
N VAL A 273 13.03 9.88 -2.09
CA VAL A 273 13.48 8.50 -2.24
C VAL A 273 14.37 8.35 -3.47
N PRO A 274 15.66 8.01 -3.33
CA PRO A 274 16.58 7.84 -4.46
C PRO A 274 16.10 6.84 -5.50
N ASN A 275 15.55 5.69 -5.06
CA ASN A 275 15.04 4.65 -5.93
C ASN A 275 13.97 5.14 -6.91
N ALA A 276 13.19 6.16 -6.56
CA ALA A 276 12.18 6.71 -7.45
C ALA A 276 12.79 7.35 -8.71
N TYR A 277 13.91 8.01 -8.53
CA TYR A 277 14.63 8.67 -9.64
C TYR A 277 15.54 7.69 -10.38
N ASP A 278 16.18 6.75 -9.71
CA ASP A 278 16.96 5.69 -10.37
C ASP A 278 16.08 4.88 -11.34
N SER A 279 14.93 4.41 -10.89
CA SER A 279 13.97 3.68 -11.72
C SER A 279 13.42 4.53 -12.87
N TYR A 280 13.18 5.81 -12.64
CA TYR A 280 12.73 6.71 -13.71
C TYR A 280 13.85 7.01 -14.71
N GLY A 281 15.12 7.07 -14.26
CA GLY A 281 16.29 7.13 -15.12
C GLY A 281 16.41 5.92 -16.04
N GLU A 282 16.16 4.72 -15.50
CA GLU A 282 16.16 3.47 -16.30
C GLU A 282 15.06 3.44 -17.35
N TYR A 283 13.87 3.99 -17.04
CA TYR A 283 12.83 4.20 -18.03
C TYR A 283 13.30 5.11 -19.17
N TYR A 284 13.87 6.29 -18.85
CA TYR A 284 14.35 7.23 -19.89
C TYR A 284 15.48 6.64 -20.74
N LEU A 285 16.36 5.88 -20.11
CA LEU A 285 17.42 5.16 -20.82
C LEU A 285 16.80 4.15 -21.83
N THR A 286 15.78 3.42 -21.41
CA THR A 286 15.10 2.43 -22.24
C THR A 286 14.40 3.05 -23.45
N VAL A 287 13.82 4.24 -23.32
CA VAL A 287 13.18 4.95 -24.44
C VAL A 287 14.17 5.80 -25.28
N GLY A 288 15.46 5.78 -24.93
CA GLY A 288 16.54 6.45 -25.67
C GLY A 288 16.73 7.94 -25.33
N ASP A 289 16.11 8.43 -24.27
CA ASP A 289 16.31 9.80 -23.77
C ASP A 289 17.46 9.85 -22.75
N SER A 290 18.70 9.78 -23.27
CA SER A 290 19.90 9.80 -22.42
C SER A 290 20.05 11.06 -21.58
N ALA A 291 19.53 12.20 -22.06
CA ALA A 291 19.62 13.45 -21.31
C ALA A 291 18.77 13.41 -20.02
N MET A 292 17.52 12.97 -20.16
CA MET A 292 16.63 12.79 -19.02
C MET A 292 17.09 11.64 -18.11
N ALA A 293 17.59 10.54 -18.69
CA ALA A 293 18.16 9.44 -17.90
C ALA A 293 19.28 9.93 -16.98
N LYS A 294 20.23 10.69 -17.54
CA LYS A 294 21.33 11.29 -16.78
C LYS A 294 20.84 12.20 -15.65
N GLU A 295 19.87 13.06 -15.93
CA GLU A 295 19.27 13.95 -14.93
C GLU A 295 18.66 13.16 -13.77
N MET A 296 17.89 12.12 -14.08
CA MET A 296 17.23 11.30 -13.05
C MET A 296 18.25 10.50 -12.22
N TYR A 297 19.25 9.90 -12.83
CA TYR A 297 20.30 9.18 -12.11
C TYR A 297 21.13 10.12 -11.20
N MET A 298 21.46 11.31 -11.68
CA MET A 298 22.15 12.31 -10.85
C MET A 298 21.28 12.74 -9.67
N LYS A 299 19.97 12.89 -9.88
CA LYS A 299 19.01 13.21 -8.81
C LYS A 299 18.95 12.11 -7.74
N ALA A 300 18.97 10.84 -8.13
CA ALA A 300 19.05 9.73 -7.19
C ALA A 300 20.32 9.81 -6.32
N TYR A 301 21.46 10.07 -6.93
CA TYR A 301 22.75 10.23 -6.22
C TYR A 301 22.77 11.46 -5.30
N GLU A 302 22.18 12.59 -5.72
CA GLU A 302 22.10 13.81 -4.90
C GLU A 302 21.27 13.60 -3.63
N LEU A 303 20.20 12.81 -3.72
CA LEU A 303 19.36 12.46 -2.57
C LEU A 303 20.07 11.53 -1.58
N ASN A 304 20.93 10.64 -2.09
CA ASN A 304 21.73 9.78 -1.24
C ASN A 304 23.02 9.38 -1.97
N ASN A 305 24.15 9.90 -1.50
CA ASN A 305 25.47 9.67 -2.09
C ASN A 305 25.94 8.20 -2.06
N ASN A 306 25.24 7.32 -1.35
CA ASN A 306 25.49 5.88 -1.38
C ASN A 306 24.94 5.20 -2.66
N TRP A 307 24.15 5.92 -3.46
CA TRP A 307 23.67 5.45 -4.78
C TRP A 307 24.73 5.69 -5.85
N THR A 308 25.93 5.15 -5.64
CA THR A 308 27.08 5.33 -6.55
C THR A 308 26.83 4.73 -7.92
N ALA A 309 26.07 3.63 -8.01
CA ALA A 309 25.71 3.03 -9.30
C ALA A 309 24.89 3.98 -10.19
N SER A 310 23.98 4.78 -9.61
CA SER A 310 23.24 5.80 -10.38
C SER A 310 24.18 6.89 -10.91
N LYS A 311 25.15 7.31 -10.08
CA LYS A 311 26.16 8.28 -10.53
C LYS A 311 27.01 7.72 -11.68
N GLU A 312 27.50 6.49 -11.54
CA GLU A 312 28.31 5.82 -12.57
C GLU A 312 27.53 5.73 -13.90
N ARG A 313 26.26 5.31 -13.86
CA ARG A 313 25.38 5.30 -15.04
C ARG A 313 25.20 6.69 -15.66
N ALA A 314 25.06 7.73 -14.84
CA ALA A 314 24.94 9.10 -15.33
C ALA A 314 26.24 9.61 -15.98
N GLU A 315 27.41 9.20 -15.50
CA GLU A 315 28.71 9.59 -16.05
C GLU A 315 29.01 8.88 -17.38
N GLU A 316 28.41 7.69 -17.62
CA GLU A 316 28.53 6.94 -18.87
C GLU A 316 27.65 7.49 -20.00
N LEU A 317 26.63 8.29 -19.69
CA LEU A 317 25.71 8.94 -20.64
C LEU A 317 26.15 10.34 -21.04
#